data_478d675c09110637d646f68833af717c
#
_entry.id   478d675c09110637d646f68833af717c
#
_cell.length_a   1.000
_cell.length_b   1.000
_cell.length_c   1.000
_cell.angle_alpha   90.00
_cell.angle_beta   90.00
_cell.angle_gamma   90.00
#
_symmetry.space_group_name_H-M   'P 1'
#
loop_
_entity.id
_entity.type
_entity.pdbx_description
1 polymer ?
#
loop_
_entity_poly.entity_id
_entity_poly.type
_entity_poly.pdbx_seq_one_letter_code
_entity_poly.pdbx_strand_id
1 'polypeptide(L)'
;IGADIADDDLFLVDDGAGGTVRKTAASRLKTYASGLTGVTTGSGNVTITNGNLVLGTSGKGIDFSATGDGDGTDTSELLEDYEEGTWTPTFYDAASGGNQLTTSSSSGNYIKVGNLIRINCRCTINSISGATGGNAVRMRGLPYGIFNQTGNDAVGKAEIWGTGTDIDSEMTGLPSDAGAVAIFKYRASAGTARPSSITVTILGASATIISSLTYRTS
;
A
#
# COMPACT_ATOMS: atom_id res chain seq x y z
N ILE A 1 13.27 -46.57 -21.36
CA ILE A 1 14.04 -45.38 -21.73
C ILE A 1 14.96 -45.14 -20.57
N GLY A 2 16.29 -45.25 -20.78
CA GLY A 2 17.27 -45.18 -19.71
C GLY A 2 17.93 -43.82 -19.55
N ALA A 3 17.46 -42.80 -20.24
CA ALA A 3 17.94 -41.41 -20.15
C ALA A 3 16.75 -40.43 -20.19
N ASP A 4 17.01 -39.21 -19.77
CA ASP A 4 16.03 -38.12 -19.86
C ASP A 4 15.69 -37.82 -21.33
N ILE A 5 14.45 -37.32 -21.54
CA ILE A 5 13.96 -36.93 -22.86
C ILE A 5 14.69 -35.66 -23.30
N ALA A 6 15.43 -35.72 -24.42
CA ALA A 6 16.11 -34.60 -25.04
C ALA A 6 15.18 -33.88 -26.05
N ASP A 7 15.46 -32.61 -26.37
CA ASP A 7 14.66 -31.79 -27.28
C ASP A 7 14.56 -32.33 -28.71
N ASP A 8 15.50 -33.15 -29.16
CA ASP A 8 15.56 -33.82 -30.46
C ASP A 8 14.94 -35.22 -30.47
N ASP A 9 14.58 -35.78 -29.31
CA ASP A 9 13.84 -37.05 -29.25
C ASP A 9 12.53 -36.94 -30.00
N LEU A 10 12.14 -38.06 -30.69
CA LEU A 10 10.96 -38.07 -31.53
C LEU A 10 9.83 -38.88 -30.89
N PHE A 11 8.67 -38.23 -30.84
CA PHE A 11 7.41 -38.86 -30.45
C PHE A 11 6.53 -39.18 -31.68
N LEU A 12 5.75 -40.24 -31.61
CA LEU A 12 4.71 -40.53 -32.56
C LEU A 12 3.41 -39.88 -32.10
N VAL A 13 2.84 -39.04 -32.96
CA VAL A 13 1.59 -38.31 -32.70
C VAL A 13 0.60 -38.63 -33.83
N ASP A 14 -0.60 -39.01 -33.48
CA ASP A 14 -1.73 -39.02 -34.41
C ASP A 14 -2.23 -37.57 -34.54
N ASP A 15 -2.17 -36.99 -35.73
CA ASP A 15 -2.58 -35.61 -35.99
C ASP A 15 -4.10 -35.44 -36.21
N GLY A 16 -4.86 -36.51 -36.00
CA GLY A 16 -6.32 -36.48 -36.13
C GLY A 16 -6.85 -36.33 -37.57
N ALA A 17 -5.96 -36.20 -38.54
CA ALA A 17 -6.32 -36.02 -39.95
C ALA A 17 -6.37 -37.34 -40.74
N GLY A 18 -7.22 -38.27 -40.34
CA GLY A 18 -7.43 -39.50 -41.08
C GLY A 18 -6.46 -40.64 -40.80
N GLY A 19 -5.87 -40.73 -39.61
CA GLY A 19 -5.10 -41.87 -39.13
C GLY A 19 -3.64 -41.89 -39.56
N THR A 20 -3.04 -40.77 -39.94
CA THR A 20 -1.64 -40.68 -40.26
C THR A 20 -0.82 -40.40 -38.99
N VAL A 21 -0.03 -41.38 -38.55
CA VAL A 21 0.92 -41.18 -37.45
C VAL A 21 2.15 -40.41 -37.94
N ARG A 22 2.46 -39.32 -37.28
CA ARG A 22 3.60 -38.48 -37.61
C ARG A 22 4.61 -38.45 -36.46
N LYS A 23 5.91 -38.29 -36.82
CA LYS A 23 6.94 -38.04 -35.85
C LYS A 23 6.98 -36.53 -35.53
N THR A 24 7.04 -36.20 -34.24
CA THR A 24 7.27 -34.82 -33.77
C THR A 24 8.39 -34.81 -32.76
N ALA A 25 9.22 -33.74 -32.78
CA ALA A 25 10.27 -33.60 -31.80
C ALA A 25 9.73 -33.17 -30.41
N ALA A 26 10.38 -33.60 -29.34
CA ALA A 26 10.06 -33.21 -27.97
C ALA A 26 9.96 -31.70 -27.77
N SER A 27 10.78 -30.94 -28.48
CA SER A 27 10.75 -29.45 -28.47
C SER A 27 9.38 -28.88 -28.89
N ARG A 28 8.63 -29.53 -29.78
CA ARG A 28 7.29 -29.10 -30.18
C ARG A 28 6.27 -29.34 -29.08
N LEU A 29 6.37 -30.46 -28.35
CA LEU A 29 5.51 -30.70 -27.17
C LEU A 29 5.80 -29.68 -26.07
N LYS A 30 7.07 -29.35 -25.86
CA LYS A 30 7.49 -28.28 -24.94
C LYS A 30 6.86 -26.93 -25.33
N THR A 31 6.90 -26.55 -26.62
CA THR A 31 6.29 -25.34 -27.13
C THR A 31 4.76 -25.35 -26.94
N TYR A 32 4.12 -26.47 -27.21
CA TYR A 32 2.66 -26.63 -26.98
C TYR A 32 2.32 -26.51 -25.50
N ALA A 33 3.08 -27.19 -24.62
CA ALA A 33 2.85 -27.15 -23.18
C ALA A 33 3.11 -25.74 -22.59
N SER A 34 4.09 -24.99 -23.13
CA SER A 34 4.34 -23.60 -22.71
C SER A 34 3.24 -22.61 -23.12
N GLY A 35 2.45 -22.97 -24.15
CA GLY A 35 1.28 -22.21 -24.58
C GLY A 35 -0.04 -22.58 -23.88
N LEU A 36 -0.04 -23.57 -22.99
CA LEU A 36 -1.23 -23.94 -22.25
C LEU A 36 -1.63 -22.83 -21.27
N THR A 37 -2.88 -22.41 -21.37
CA THR A 37 -3.47 -21.45 -20.44
C THR A 37 -3.81 -22.12 -19.11
N GLY A 38 -3.16 -21.71 -18.05
CA GLY A 38 -3.35 -22.20 -16.69
C GLY A 38 -2.36 -23.29 -16.30
N VAL A 39 -1.95 -23.28 -15.06
CA VAL A 39 -1.14 -24.32 -14.44
C VAL A 39 -2.03 -25.11 -13.51
N THR A 40 -2.28 -26.40 -13.83
CA THR A 40 -2.95 -27.30 -12.91
C THR A 40 -1.89 -28.23 -12.34
N THR A 41 -1.61 -28.12 -11.05
CA THR A 41 -0.78 -29.06 -10.32
C THR A 41 -1.68 -29.97 -9.48
N GLY A 42 -1.36 -31.27 -9.42
CA GLY A 42 -2.00 -32.17 -8.47
C GLY A 42 -1.59 -31.84 -7.02
N SER A 43 -1.42 -32.83 -6.17
CA SER A 43 -0.92 -32.63 -4.81
C SER A 43 0.56 -32.22 -4.83
N GLY A 44 0.87 -30.94 -4.79
CA GLY A 44 2.24 -30.44 -4.75
C GLY A 44 2.32 -28.92 -4.90
N ASN A 45 3.50 -28.38 -4.59
CA ASN A 45 3.77 -26.96 -4.69
C ASN A 45 4.15 -26.56 -6.12
N VAL A 46 3.77 -25.35 -6.53
CA VAL A 46 4.38 -24.68 -7.70
C VAL A 46 5.66 -24.01 -7.23
N THR A 47 6.79 -24.46 -7.74
CA THR A 47 8.12 -23.88 -7.41
C THR A 47 8.64 -23.11 -8.61
N ILE A 48 8.96 -21.84 -8.42
CA ILE A 48 9.65 -20.99 -9.40
C ILE A 48 11.10 -20.86 -8.94
N THR A 49 12.01 -21.58 -9.59
CA THR A 49 13.41 -21.65 -9.18
C THR A 49 14.18 -20.36 -9.53
N ASN A 50 13.94 -19.81 -10.72
CA ASN A 50 14.60 -18.60 -11.21
C ASN A 50 13.57 -17.75 -11.97
N GLY A 51 13.16 -16.66 -11.35
CA GLY A 51 12.17 -15.74 -11.93
C GLY A 51 11.10 -15.33 -10.96
N ASN A 52 10.14 -14.54 -11.43
CA ASN A 52 9.03 -14.01 -10.65
C ASN A 52 7.69 -14.60 -11.16
N LEU A 53 6.72 -14.75 -10.27
CA LEU A 53 5.33 -14.88 -10.67
C LEU A 53 4.81 -13.50 -11.06
N VAL A 54 4.48 -13.31 -12.34
CA VAL A 54 3.94 -12.05 -12.84
C VAL A 54 2.44 -12.19 -13.06
N LEU A 55 1.65 -11.39 -12.33
CA LEU A 55 0.22 -11.24 -12.51
C LEU A 55 -0.01 -10.01 -13.39
N GLY A 56 -0.05 -10.21 -14.71
CA GLY A 56 0.01 -9.15 -15.71
C GLY A 56 -1.30 -8.41 -16.00
N THR A 57 -2.36 -8.68 -15.26
CA THR A 57 -3.68 -8.05 -15.48
C THR A 57 -4.18 -7.41 -14.20
N SER A 58 -4.59 -6.13 -14.29
CA SER A 58 -5.20 -5.42 -13.16
C SER A 58 -6.41 -6.16 -12.61
N GLY A 59 -6.59 -6.19 -11.31
CA GLY A 59 -7.65 -6.90 -10.62
C GLY A 59 -7.50 -8.41 -10.61
N LYS A 60 -6.30 -8.94 -10.91
CA LYS A 60 -5.94 -10.35 -10.75
C LYS A 60 -4.88 -10.48 -9.67
N GLY A 61 -4.96 -11.55 -8.89
CA GLY A 61 -4.11 -11.76 -7.72
C GLY A 61 -4.05 -13.22 -7.30
N ILE A 62 -3.64 -13.43 -6.06
CA ILE A 62 -3.70 -14.73 -5.41
C ILE A 62 -5.05 -14.83 -4.71
N ASP A 63 -5.83 -15.83 -5.09
CA ASP A 63 -7.17 -16.07 -4.58
C ASP A 63 -7.11 -17.12 -3.44
N PHE A 64 -7.62 -16.74 -2.27
CA PHE A 64 -7.68 -17.58 -1.08
C PHE A 64 -9.09 -18.10 -0.76
N SER A 65 -10.07 -17.89 -1.64
CA SER A 65 -11.48 -18.25 -1.41
C SER A 65 -11.75 -19.74 -1.17
N ALA A 66 -10.74 -20.60 -1.39
CA ALA A 66 -10.82 -22.02 -1.05
C ALA A 66 -10.38 -22.34 0.38
N THR A 67 -9.94 -21.36 1.16
CA THR A 67 -9.54 -21.53 2.57
C THR A 67 -10.74 -21.31 3.49
N GLY A 68 -10.64 -21.75 4.76
CA GLY A 68 -11.72 -21.54 5.72
C GLY A 68 -11.76 -20.11 6.22
N ASP A 69 -12.96 -19.55 6.31
CA ASP A 69 -13.22 -18.19 6.75
C ASP A 69 -13.21 -18.07 8.27
N GLY A 70 -13.01 -16.84 8.77
CA GLY A 70 -13.23 -16.49 10.17
C GLY A 70 -14.71 -16.22 10.47
N ASP A 71 -15.00 -15.73 11.69
CA ASP A 71 -16.37 -15.42 12.13
C ASP A 71 -16.94 -14.12 11.52
N GLY A 72 -16.17 -13.41 10.69
CA GLY A 72 -16.58 -12.17 10.04
C GLY A 72 -17.35 -12.39 8.73
N THR A 73 -17.77 -11.31 8.11
CA THR A 73 -18.30 -11.32 6.75
C THR A 73 -17.20 -10.93 5.79
N ASP A 74 -16.79 -11.87 4.93
CA ASP A 74 -15.78 -11.63 3.93
C ASP A 74 -16.35 -10.85 2.75
N THR A 75 -15.57 -9.91 2.25
CA THR A 75 -15.92 -9.11 1.06
C THR A 75 -15.00 -9.41 -0.11
N SER A 76 -13.82 -9.96 0.13
CA SER A 76 -12.86 -10.41 -0.87
C SER A 76 -11.75 -11.21 -0.21
N GLU A 77 -11.34 -12.28 -0.82
CA GLU A 77 -10.19 -13.11 -0.47
C GLU A 77 -9.10 -13.07 -1.56
N LEU A 78 -9.20 -12.10 -2.45
CA LEU A 78 -8.23 -11.87 -3.52
C LEU A 78 -7.15 -10.88 -3.06
N LEU A 79 -5.89 -11.33 -3.01
CA LEU A 79 -4.73 -10.45 -2.87
C LEU A 79 -4.31 -9.98 -4.27
N GLU A 80 -4.79 -8.81 -4.69
CA GLU A 80 -4.69 -8.34 -6.08
C GLU A 80 -3.66 -7.25 -6.32
N ASP A 81 -3.19 -6.58 -5.27
CA ASP A 81 -2.34 -5.41 -5.42
C ASP A 81 -1.31 -5.28 -4.30
N TYR A 82 -0.06 -5.13 -4.71
CA TYR A 82 1.06 -4.80 -3.83
C TYR A 82 1.88 -3.69 -4.47
N GLU A 83 2.13 -2.64 -3.72
CA GLU A 83 2.89 -1.50 -4.20
C GLU A 83 3.75 -0.90 -3.08
N GLU A 84 4.96 -0.53 -3.40
CA GLU A 84 5.84 0.26 -2.55
C GLU A 84 6.22 1.53 -3.28
N GLY A 85 6.33 2.63 -2.54
CA GLY A 85 6.71 3.88 -3.15
C GLY A 85 7.11 4.96 -2.16
N THR A 86 7.42 6.11 -2.72
CA THR A 86 7.73 7.32 -1.97
C THR A 86 6.66 8.37 -2.21
N TRP A 87 6.52 9.30 -1.25
CA TRP A 87 5.60 10.41 -1.35
C TRP A 87 6.17 11.64 -0.64
N THR A 88 5.61 12.81 -0.91
CA THR A 88 6.06 14.06 -0.30
C THR A 88 4.93 14.65 0.54
N PRO A 89 4.99 14.53 1.87
CA PRO A 89 4.02 15.19 2.76
C PRO A 89 4.14 16.71 2.67
N THR A 90 2.97 17.36 2.72
CA THR A 90 2.84 18.81 2.80
C THR A 90 1.99 19.18 4.01
N PHE A 91 2.23 20.34 4.61
CA PHE A 91 1.57 20.77 5.82
C PHE A 91 0.83 22.08 5.58
N TYR A 92 -0.37 22.20 6.13
CA TYR A 92 -1.25 23.35 5.95
C TYR A 92 -1.94 23.71 7.27
N ASP A 93 -2.39 24.97 7.37
CA ASP A 93 -3.18 25.48 8.48
C ASP A 93 -4.69 25.28 8.32
N ALA A 94 -5.12 24.46 7.38
CA ALA A 94 -6.54 24.15 7.17
C ALA A 94 -6.75 22.77 6.49
N ALA A 95 -7.93 22.23 6.62
CA ALA A 95 -8.33 20.97 5.97
C ALA A 95 -8.45 21.12 4.45
N SER A 96 -9.04 22.24 4.00
CA SER A 96 -9.19 22.60 2.59
C SER A 96 -8.72 24.05 2.41
N GLY A 97 -8.03 24.35 1.32
CA GLY A 97 -7.39 25.66 1.17
C GLY A 97 -6.31 25.90 2.24
N GLY A 98 -6.26 27.10 2.79
CA GLY A 98 -5.30 27.50 3.81
C GLY A 98 -3.90 27.78 3.29
N ASN A 99 -3.01 28.13 4.20
CA ASN A 99 -1.63 28.46 3.89
C ASN A 99 -0.73 27.26 4.12
N GLN A 100 0.16 27.01 3.17
CA GLN A 100 1.13 25.93 3.28
C GLN A 100 2.31 26.36 4.17
N LEU A 101 2.69 25.49 5.10
CA LEU A 101 3.90 25.63 5.87
C LEU A 101 5.10 25.21 5.00
N THR A 102 6.19 25.94 5.07
CA THR A 102 7.40 25.61 4.32
C THR A 102 8.22 24.56 5.06
N THR A 103 8.70 23.57 4.37
CA THR A 103 9.57 22.51 4.90
C THR A 103 10.99 22.65 4.37
N SER A 104 12.00 22.38 5.20
CA SER A 104 13.40 22.24 4.78
C SER A 104 13.72 20.82 4.31
N SER A 105 13.01 19.84 4.82
CA SER A 105 13.02 18.48 4.34
C SER A 105 11.62 17.87 4.46
N SER A 106 11.24 17.07 3.49
CA SER A 106 9.95 16.38 3.51
C SER A 106 10.08 15.10 2.68
N SER A 107 9.96 13.95 3.33
CA SER A 107 10.06 12.65 2.68
C SER A 107 9.18 11.63 3.37
N GLY A 108 8.62 10.73 2.59
CA GLY A 108 7.84 9.63 3.08
C GLY A 108 7.96 8.41 2.18
N ASN A 109 7.61 7.27 2.71
CA ASN A 109 7.44 6.04 1.98
C ASN A 109 6.09 5.41 2.33
N TYR A 110 5.61 4.53 1.47
CA TYR A 110 4.39 3.78 1.70
C TYR A 110 4.51 2.35 1.20
N ILE A 111 3.67 1.50 1.77
CA ILE A 111 3.41 0.14 1.31
C ILE A 111 1.90 0.00 1.21
N LYS A 112 1.45 -0.55 0.08
CA LYS A 112 0.05 -0.93 -0.18
C LYS A 112 -0.05 -2.43 -0.31
N VAL A 113 -1.03 -3.02 0.37
CA VAL A 113 -1.39 -4.44 0.23
C VAL A 113 -2.91 -4.52 0.09
N GLY A 114 -3.39 -4.84 -1.09
CA GLY A 114 -4.80 -4.69 -1.41
C GLY A 114 -5.27 -3.27 -1.17
N ASN A 115 -6.24 -3.07 -0.30
CA ASN A 115 -6.75 -1.75 0.07
C ASN A 115 -6.13 -1.18 1.37
N LEU A 116 -5.18 -1.87 1.98
CA LEU A 116 -4.50 -1.41 3.18
C LEU A 116 -3.24 -0.63 2.83
N ILE A 117 -3.15 0.60 3.31
CA ILE A 117 -2.02 1.50 3.13
C ILE A 117 -1.34 1.74 4.47
N ARG A 118 -0.02 1.59 4.49
CA ARG A 118 0.82 2.07 5.58
C ARG A 118 1.77 3.11 5.05
N ILE A 119 1.76 4.28 5.67
CA ILE A 119 2.70 5.37 5.38
C ILE A 119 3.63 5.61 6.56
N ASN A 120 4.84 6.08 6.25
CA ASN A 120 5.75 6.71 7.19
C ASN A 120 6.27 7.99 6.57
N CYS A 121 6.56 9.00 7.40
CA CYS A 121 7.25 10.19 6.91
C CYS A 121 8.12 10.84 7.98
N ARG A 122 9.11 11.62 7.50
CA ARG A 122 9.91 12.54 8.29
C ARG A 122 9.96 13.88 7.59
N CYS A 123 9.63 14.92 8.32
CA CYS A 123 9.57 16.29 7.79
C CYS A 123 10.10 17.26 8.81
N THR A 124 10.80 18.30 8.35
CA THR A 124 11.23 19.41 9.19
C THR A 124 10.60 20.69 8.67
N ILE A 125 9.85 21.37 9.51
CA ILE A 125 9.24 22.67 9.22
C ILE A 125 10.34 23.74 9.19
N ASN A 126 10.41 24.51 8.13
CA ASN A 126 11.35 25.63 8.00
C ASN A 126 10.70 26.96 8.41
N SER A 127 9.44 27.15 8.01
CA SER A 127 8.71 28.39 8.28
C SER A 127 7.22 28.17 8.42
N ILE A 128 6.62 28.88 9.36
CA ILE A 128 5.16 28.97 9.56
C ILE A 128 4.62 30.35 9.13
N SER A 129 5.45 31.16 8.44
CA SER A 129 5.06 32.50 7.99
C SER A 129 3.87 32.44 7.03
N GLY A 130 2.91 33.30 7.23
CA GLY A 130 1.66 33.36 6.46
C GLY A 130 0.57 32.42 6.97
N ALA A 131 0.88 31.44 7.82
CA ALA A 131 -0.13 30.56 8.40
C ALA A 131 -0.79 31.18 9.63
N THR A 132 -2.03 30.80 9.89
CA THR A 132 -2.81 31.29 11.04
C THR A 132 -2.48 30.47 12.28
N GLY A 133 -1.84 31.11 13.27
CA GLY A 133 -1.26 30.44 14.44
C GLY A 133 -2.24 29.57 15.25
N GLY A 134 -3.47 29.97 15.42
CA GLY A 134 -4.51 29.22 16.14
C GLY A 134 -5.13 28.05 15.37
N ASN A 135 -4.85 27.93 14.08
CA ASN A 135 -5.40 26.87 13.25
C ASN A 135 -4.69 25.54 13.47
N ALA A 136 -5.44 24.44 13.36
CA ALA A 136 -4.90 23.10 13.45
C ALA A 136 -4.07 22.73 12.22
N VAL A 137 -2.91 22.15 12.44
CA VAL A 137 -2.03 21.67 11.37
C VAL A 137 -2.62 20.44 10.71
N ARG A 138 -2.57 20.41 9.39
CA ARG A 138 -3.02 19.31 8.53
C ARG A 138 -1.87 18.82 7.66
N MET A 139 -1.74 17.50 7.54
CA MET A 139 -0.83 16.86 6.59
C MET A 139 -1.62 16.43 5.36
N ARG A 140 -1.11 16.76 4.18
CA ARG A 140 -1.69 16.43 2.88
C ARG A 140 -0.68 15.73 1.98
N GLY A 141 -1.13 15.33 0.80
CA GLY A 141 -0.30 14.67 -0.20
C GLY A 141 -0.15 13.18 0.04
N LEU A 142 -1.07 12.55 0.77
CA LEU A 142 -1.08 11.09 0.95
C LEU A 142 -1.09 10.38 -0.41
N PRO A 143 -0.38 9.25 -0.57
CA PRO A 143 -0.28 8.55 -1.86
C PRO A 143 -1.63 8.03 -2.35
N TYR A 144 -2.54 7.73 -1.44
CA TYR A 144 -3.90 7.27 -1.71
C TYR A 144 -4.91 7.97 -0.82
N GLY A 145 -6.12 8.15 -1.33
CA GLY A 145 -7.23 8.69 -0.55
C GLY A 145 -7.62 7.76 0.61
N ILE A 146 -7.98 8.35 1.75
CA ILE A 146 -8.53 7.57 2.87
C ILE A 146 -9.97 7.19 2.52
N PHE A 147 -10.31 5.91 2.66
CA PHE A 147 -11.67 5.42 2.46
C PHE A 147 -12.62 6.09 3.47
N ASN A 148 -13.66 6.76 2.96
CA ASN A 148 -14.66 7.43 3.78
C ASN A 148 -15.69 6.42 4.29
N GLN A 149 -15.43 5.82 5.43
CA GLN A 149 -16.40 4.95 6.10
C GLN A 149 -16.79 5.58 7.45
N THR A 150 -18.05 5.82 7.65
CA THR A 150 -18.59 6.39 8.90
C THR A 150 -18.15 5.55 10.11
N GLY A 151 -17.44 6.17 11.05
CA GLY A 151 -17.01 5.54 12.30
C GLY A 151 -15.69 4.79 12.26
N ASN A 152 -14.98 4.75 11.12
CA ASN A 152 -13.67 4.11 10.98
C ASN A 152 -12.61 5.14 10.56
N ASP A 153 -12.26 6.03 11.48
CA ASP A 153 -11.14 6.95 11.30
C ASP A 153 -9.81 6.15 11.33
N ALA A 154 -8.93 6.46 10.40
CA ALA A 154 -7.58 5.92 10.47
C ALA A 154 -6.81 6.56 11.63
N VAL A 155 -6.13 5.77 12.42
CA VAL A 155 -5.37 6.22 13.58
C VAL A 155 -3.91 5.86 13.41
N GLY A 156 -3.03 6.79 13.74
CA GLY A 156 -1.58 6.62 13.68
C GLY A 156 -0.90 7.37 14.80
N LYS A 157 0.43 7.41 14.75
CA LYS A 157 1.27 8.13 15.70
C LYS A 157 2.19 9.13 15.01
N ALA A 158 2.47 10.22 15.71
CA ALA A 158 3.50 11.16 15.33
C ALA A 158 4.31 11.57 16.56
N GLU A 159 5.60 11.70 16.37
CA GLU A 159 6.54 12.28 17.33
C GLU A 159 7.02 13.61 16.76
N ILE A 160 6.97 14.67 17.56
CA ILE A 160 7.26 16.03 17.13
C ILE A 160 8.29 16.64 18.08
N TRP A 161 9.43 17.05 17.52
CA TRP A 161 10.55 17.64 18.27
C TRP A 161 10.81 19.08 17.84
N GLY A 162 11.55 19.82 18.66
CA GLY A 162 12.02 21.15 18.31
C GLY A 162 10.99 22.26 18.50
N THR A 163 9.89 21.98 19.18
CA THR A 163 8.84 22.95 19.52
C THR A 163 9.08 23.66 20.87
N GLY A 164 10.20 23.35 21.55
CA GLY A 164 10.43 23.73 22.95
C GLY A 164 9.89 22.71 23.96
N THR A 165 9.04 21.82 23.53
CA THR A 165 8.54 20.64 24.28
C THR A 165 8.32 19.53 23.26
N ASP A 166 8.95 18.39 23.48
CA ASP A 166 8.70 17.21 22.63
C ASP A 166 7.27 16.70 22.84
N ILE A 167 6.59 16.41 21.76
CA ILE A 167 5.17 16.04 21.77
C ILE A 167 4.99 14.67 21.15
N ASP A 168 4.51 13.73 21.97
CA ASP A 168 3.89 12.50 21.48
C ASP A 168 2.47 12.82 21.03
N SER A 169 2.20 12.62 19.77
CA SER A 169 0.95 12.99 19.13
C SER A 169 0.26 11.78 18.52
N GLU A 170 -1.06 11.77 18.61
CA GLU A 170 -1.90 10.87 17.82
C GLU A 170 -2.21 11.52 16.47
N MET A 171 -2.23 10.71 15.41
CA MET A 171 -2.72 11.11 14.09
C MET A 171 -4.09 10.52 13.87
N THR A 172 -4.99 11.30 13.32
CA THR A 172 -6.27 10.80 12.83
C THR A 172 -6.35 11.11 11.34
N GLY A 173 -6.48 10.08 10.53
CA GLY A 173 -6.77 10.24 9.11
C GLY A 173 -8.26 10.55 8.94
N LEU A 174 -8.57 11.66 8.31
CA LEU A 174 -9.93 12.03 7.96
C LEU A 174 -10.07 12.06 6.46
N PRO A 175 -11.12 11.42 5.89
CA PRO A 175 -11.50 11.68 4.52
C PRO A 175 -11.94 13.14 4.42
N SER A 176 -11.36 13.90 3.51
CA SER A 176 -11.72 15.30 3.30
C SER A 176 -11.92 15.62 1.83
N ASP A 177 -12.63 16.71 1.54
CA ASP A 177 -12.96 17.17 0.19
C ASP A 177 -11.72 17.56 -0.64
N ALA A 178 -10.57 17.79 0.00
CA ALA A 178 -9.32 18.21 -0.65
C ALA A 178 -8.28 17.10 -0.77
N GLY A 179 -8.68 15.84 -0.63
CA GLY A 179 -7.78 14.70 -0.53
C GLY A 179 -7.55 14.28 0.93
N ALA A 180 -6.86 13.20 1.12
CA ALA A 180 -6.65 12.62 2.44
C ALA A 180 -5.85 13.55 3.35
N VAL A 181 -6.39 13.85 4.52
CA VAL A 181 -5.81 14.77 5.51
C VAL A 181 -5.63 14.05 6.83
N ALA A 182 -4.44 14.05 7.35
CA ALA A 182 -4.15 13.60 8.71
C ALA A 182 -4.12 14.79 9.66
N ILE A 183 -4.73 14.65 10.82
CA ILE A 183 -4.75 15.63 11.89
C ILE A 183 -3.84 15.14 13.01
N PHE A 184 -2.99 16.02 13.51
CA PHE A 184 -2.19 15.77 14.69
C PHE A 184 -2.95 16.20 15.94
N LYS A 185 -3.03 15.31 16.93
CA LYS A 185 -3.65 15.56 18.23
C LYS A 185 -2.67 15.21 19.33
N TYR A 186 -2.69 15.95 20.42
CA TYR A 186 -1.87 15.69 21.59
C TYR A 186 -2.68 15.79 22.88
N ARG A 187 -2.22 15.15 23.93
CA ARG A 187 -2.77 15.33 25.29
C ARG A 187 -1.87 16.29 26.05
N ALA A 188 -2.39 17.42 26.43
CA ALA A 188 -1.65 18.41 27.23
C ALA A 188 -1.37 17.95 28.68
N SER A 189 -2.17 16.99 29.20
CA SER A 189 -1.99 16.39 30.52
C SER A 189 -2.76 15.08 30.64
N ALA A 190 -2.39 14.24 31.62
CA ALA A 190 -3.16 13.05 31.95
C ALA A 190 -4.52 13.47 32.55
N GLY A 191 -5.58 13.34 31.80
CA GLY A 191 -6.94 13.68 32.20
C GLY A 191 -7.99 13.13 31.25
N THR A 192 -9.25 13.32 31.58
CA THR A 192 -10.42 12.84 30.82
C THR A 192 -10.76 13.70 29.59
N ALA A 193 -10.03 14.80 29.37
CA ALA A 193 -10.25 15.68 28.23
C ALA A 193 -9.87 15.00 26.90
N ARG A 194 -10.63 15.27 25.85
CA ARG A 194 -10.30 14.82 24.50
C ARG A 194 -8.97 15.44 24.05
N PRO A 195 -8.14 14.72 23.27
CA PRO A 195 -6.91 15.27 22.73
C PRO A 195 -7.18 16.56 21.94
N SER A 196 -6.37 17.59 22.17
CA SER A 196 -6.41 18.85 21.44
C SER A 196 -5.64 18.75 20.13
N SER A 197 -6.06 19.48 19.10
CA SER A 197 -5.30 19.56 17.84
C SER A 197 -3.99 20.33 18.06
N ILE A 198 -2.92 19.88 17.40
CA ILE A 198 -1.70 20.67 17.31
C ILE A 198 -1.97 21.83 16.36
N THR A 199 -1.83 23.05 16.90
CA THR A 199 -1.96 24.29 16.12
C THR A 199 -0.62 24.69 15.50
N VAL A 200 -0.66 25.60 14.54
CA VAL A 200 0.54 26.16 13.90
C VAL A 200 1.48 26.78 14.95
N THR A 201 0.93 27.49 15.95
CA THR A 201 1.74 28.09 17.05
C THR A 201 2.41 27.03 17.93
N ILE A 202 1.71 25.92 18.22
CA ILE A 202 2.27 24.81 19.01
C ILE A 202 3.36 24.10 18.23
N LEU A 203 3.14 23.84 16.93
CA LEU A 203 4.13 23.21 16.08
C LEU A 203 5.40 24.07 15.97
N GLY A 204 5.24 25.36 15.69
CA GLY A 204 6.35 26.29 15.52
C GLY A 204 7.21 26.04 14.28
N ALA A 205 8.17 26.93 14.05
CA ALA A 205 9.23 26.72 13.06
C ALA A 205 10.32 25.81 13.64
N SER A 206 11.06 25.11 12.76
CA SER A 206 12.12 24.15 13.10
C SER A 206 11.63 22.83 13.72
N ALA A 207 10.32 22.64 13.86
CA ALA A 207 9.78 21.36 14.33
C ALA A 207 10.08 20.23 13.34
N THR A 208 10.53 19.10 13.87
CA THR A 208 10.67 17.86 13.12
C THR A 208 9.53 16.92 13.47
N ILE A 209 8.84 16.44 12.47
CA ILE A 209 7.70 15.51 12.58
C ILE A 209 8.14 14.17 12.03
N ILE A 210 8.02 13.11 12.83
CA ILE A 210 8.12 11.72 12.38
C ILE A 210 6.76 11.09 12.60
N SER A 211 6.20 10.49 11.58
CA SER A 211 4.84 9.92 11.73
C SER A 211 4.65 8.63 10.95
N SER A 212 3.70 7.83 11.42
CA SER A 212 3.19 6.66 10.73
C SER A 212 1.67 6.60 10.84
N LEU A 213 1.02 6.18 9.77
CA LEU A 213 -0.43 6.01 9.70
C LEU A 213 -0.73 4.75 8.88
N THR A 214 -1.71 4.00 9.35
CA THR A 214 -2.27 2.88 8.60
C THR A 214 -3.74 3.17 8.33
N TYR A 215 -4.17 3.06 7.07
CA TYR A 215 -5.53 3.36 6.65
C TYR A 215 -5.95 2.49 5.46
N ARG A 216 -7.26 2.47 5.19
CA ARG A 216 -7.80 1.83 4.00
C ARG A 216 -8.03 2.87 2.90
N THR A 217 -7.80 2.45 1.66
CA THR A 217 -8.23 3.16 0.45
C THR A 217 -9.43 2.46 -0.18
N SER A 218 -10.12 3.15 -1.05
CA SER A 218 -11.23 2.59 -1.85
C SER A 218 -10.73 1.69 -2.95
#